data_c4a4f077a38c486a3d5e7faf8a417990
#
_entry.id   c4a4f077a38c486a3d5e7faf8a417990
#
_cell.length_a   1.000
_cell.length_b   1.000
_cell.length_c   1.000
_cell.angle_alpha   90.00
_cell.angle_beta   90.00
_cell.angle_gamma   90.00
#
_symmetry.space_group_name_H-M   'P 1'
#
loop_
_entity.id
_entity.type
_entity.pdbx_description
1 polymer ?
#
loop_
_entity_poly.entity_id
_entity_poly.type
_entity_poly.pdbx_seq_one_letter_code
_entity_poly.pdbx_strand_id
1 'polypeptide(L)'
;MNIPQELRYTKDHEWARLEGDVVYVGITDYAQGELGEIVYVDVTTEGESLSAEEVFGSIEAVKTVSDLLLPIEGEILEVNSELEDSPELVNSDPYGKGWLVKIKPANADDVEGLLSADDYQALIAG
;
A
#
# COMPACT_ATOMS: atom_id res chain seq x y z
N MET A 1 8.73 3.20 15.15
CA MET A 1 7.86 2.92 13.99
C MET A 1 7.24 4.21 13.48
N ASN A 2 7.30 4.43 12.16
CA ASN A 2 6.79 5.66 11.57
C ASN A 2 5.35 5.48 11.07
N ILE A 3 4.44 6.38 11.47
CA ILE A 3 3.05 6.39 11.01
C ILE A 3 2.71 7.84 10.66
N PRO A 4 2.98 8.26 9.40
CA PRO A 4 2.76 9.65 8.99
C PRO A 4 1.32 10.10 9.19
N GLN A 5 1.14 11.31 9.73
CA GLN A 5 -0.17 11.86 10.05
C GLN A 5 -0.97 12.27 8.81
N GLU A 6 -0.29 12.57 7.71
CA GLU A 6 -0.93 13.03 6.47
C GLU A 6 -1.47 11.90 5.60
N LEU A 7 -1.20 10.64 5.96
CA LEU A 7 -1.67 9.49 5.19
C LEU A 7 -2.95 8.91 5.80
N ARG A 8 -3.58 8.03 5.04
CA ARG A 8 -4.70 7.23 5.53
C ARG A 8 -4.32 5.75 5.47
N TYR A 9 -5.01 4.93 6.26
CA TYR A 9 -4.59 3.56 6.50
C TYR A 9 -5.75 2.59 6.45
N THR A 10 -5.44 1.28 6.25
CA THR A 10 -6.43 0.22 6.31
C THR A 10 -6.09 -0.73 7.47
N LYS A 11 -7.08 -1.53 7.85
CA LYS A 11 -6.88 -2.59 8.85
C LYS A 11 -5.94 -3.68 8.35
N ASP A 12 -5.68 -3.71 7.04
CA ASP A 12 -4.80 -4.70 6.41
C ASP A 12 -3.37 -4.15 6.23
N HIS A 13 -3.10 -3.01 6.87
CA HIS A 13 -1.75 -2.41 6.95
C HIS A 13 -1.26 -1.86 5.62
N GLU A 14 -2.18 -1.30 4.82
CA GLU A 14 -1.81 -0.52 3.64
C GLU A 14 -2.07 0.95 3.93
N TRP A 15 -1.34 1.81 3.21
CA TRP A 15 -1.55 3.25 3.30
C TRP A 15 -2.00 3.79 1.95
N ALA A 16 -2.67 4.94 1.99
CA ALA A 16 -3.13 5.65 0.80
C ALA A 16 -2.81 7.12 0.93
N ARG A 17 -2.37 7.73 -0.17
CA ARG A 17 -2.04 9.16 -0.23
C ARG A 17 -2.62 9.75 -1.51
N LEU A 18 -3.57 10.68 -1.36
CA LEU A 18 -4.17 11.38 -2.50
C LEU A 18 -3.26 12.53 -2.94
N GLU A 19 -2.86 12.52 -4.22
CA GLU A 19 -2.10 13.61 -4.81
C GLU A 19 -2.77 13.98 -6.14
N GLY A 20 -3.42 15.15 -6.17
CA GLY A 20 -4.21 15.53 -7.34
C GLY A 20 -5.36 14.56 -7.55
N ASP A 21 -5.38 13.91 -8.71
CA ASP A 21 -6.42 12.94 -9.07
C ASP A 21 -5.99 11.50 -8.87
N VAL A 22 -4.78 11.24 -8.36
CA VAL A 22 -4.29 9.88 -8.20
C VAL A 22 -4.04 9.57 -6.74
N VAL A 23 -4.08 8.28 -6.40
CA VAL A 23 -3.79 7.80 -5.06
C VAL A 23 -2.60 6.86 -5.12
N TYR A 24 -1.57 7.15 -4.31
CA TYR A 24 -0.45 6.25 -4.12
C TYR A 24 -0.81 5.26 -3.03
N VAL A 25 -0.45 4.01 -3.22
CA VAL A 25 -0.73 2.92 -2.28
C VAL A 25 0.54 2.17 -1.95
N GLY A 26 0.73 1.85 -0.69
CA GLY A 26 1.85 1.03 -0.25
C GLY A 26 1.51 0.32 1.04
N ILE A 27 2.48 -0.37 1.62
CA ILE A 27 2.31 -1.01 2.92
C ILE A 27 2.98 -0.19 4.00
N THR A 28 2.48 -0.30 5.23
CA THR A 28 2.96 0.50 6.34
C THR A 28 4.31 -0.01 6.87
N ASP A 29 4.96 0.83 7.68
CA ASP A 29 6.18 0.45 8.38
C ASP A 29 5.94 -0.77 9.27
N TYR A 30 4.77 -0.84 9.90
CA TYR A 30 4.38 -2.00 10.70
C TYR A 30 4.35 -3.28 9.84
N ALA A 31 3.72 -3.20 8.66
CA ALA A 31 3.58 -4.35 7.77
C ALA A 31 4.94 -4.84 7.28
N GLN A 32 5.82 -3.94 6.85
CA GLN A 32 7.12 -4.36 6.35
C GLN A 32 7.96 -4.99 7.47
N GLY A 33 7.81 -4.50 8.70
CA GLY A 33 8.50 -5.08 9.84
C GLY A 33 8.02 -6.49 10.15
N GLU A 34 6.71 -6.74 10.03
CA GLU A 34 6.14 -8.07 10.24
C GLU A 34 6.54 -9.05 9.14
N LEU A 35 6.62 -8.57 7.88
CA LEU A 35 6.99 -9.40 6.75
C LEU A 35 8.49 -9.71 6.73
N GLY A 36 9.31 -8.76 7.17
CA GLY A 36 10.76 -8.88 7.09
C GLY A 36 11.28 -8.47 5.72
N GLU A 37 12.44 -8.97 5.34
CA GLU A 37 13.11 -8.57 4.10
C GLU A 37 12.27 -8.93 2.88
N ILE A 38 11.91 -7.91 2.09
CA ILE A 38 11.10 -8.07 0.88
C ILE A 38 12.03 -8.41 -0.28
N VAL A 39 11.71 -9.47 -1.00
CA VAL A 39 12.52 -9.96 -2.12
C VAL A 39 11.83 -9.83 -3.47
N TYR A 40 10.50 -9.70 -3.49
CA TYR A 40 9.77 -9.60 -4.75
C TYR A 40 8.39 -8.99 -4.54
N VAL A 41 7.98 -8.14 -5.48
CA VAL A 41 6.62 -7.56 -5.51
C VAL A 41 6.01 -7.94 -6.85
N ASP A 42 4.88 -8.64 -6.83
CA ASP A 42 4.22 -9.15 -8.02
C ASP A 42 2.86 -8.48 -8.19
N VAL A 43 2.73 -7.58 -9.17
CA VAL A 43 1.47 -6.93 -9.49
C VAL A 43 1.20 -7.10 -10.97
N THR A 44 0.14 -7.84 -11.30
CA THR A 44 -0.22 -8.16 -12.69
C THR A 44 -1.54 -7.49 -13.10
N THR A 45 -2.05 -6.58 -12.28
CA THR A 45 -3.36 -5.97 -12.48
C THR A 45 -3.30 -4.56 -13.08
N GLU A 46 -2.13 -4.13 -13.56
CA GLU A 46 -2.00 -2.81 -14.19
C GLU A 46 -3.02 -2.67 -15.32
N GLY A 47 -3.75 -1.56 -15.33
CA GLY A 47 -4.81 -1.32 -16.30
C GLY A 47 -6.18 -1.85 -15.90
N GLU A 48 -6.28 -2.62 -14.83
CA GLU A 48 -7.55 -3.18 -14.37
C GLU A 48 -8.22 -2.28 -13.32
N SER A 49 -9.55 -2.30 -13.33
CA SER A 49 -10.35 -1.63 -12.30
C SER A 49 -10.72 -2.66 -11.26
N LEU A 50 -10.42 -2.38 -9.99
CA LEU A 50 -10.66 -3.31 -8.89
C LEU A 50 -11.50 -2.65 -7.81
N SER A 51 -12.20 -3.49 -7.05
CA SER A 51 -12.99 -3.05 -5.90
C SER A 51 -12.10 -2.89 -4.67
N ALA A 52 -12.60 -2.16 -3.69
CA ALA A 52 -11.93 -2.06 -2.40
C ALA A 52 -11.77 -3.47 -1.81
N GLU A 53 -10.63 -3.72 -1.19
CA GLU A 53 -10.25 -4.98 -0.55
C GLU A 53 -10.02 -6.14 -1.52
N GLU A 54 -10.10 -5.89 -2.82
CA GLU A 54 -9.76 -6.90 -3.82
C GLU A 54 -8.24 -7.03 -3.91
N VAL A 55 -7.74 -8.25 -4.15
CA VAL A 55 -6.29 -8.51 -4.26
C VAL A 55 -5.77 -7.86 -5.55
N PHE A 56 -4.80 -6.94 -5.43
CA PHE A 56 -4.20 -6.32 -6.60
C PHE A 56 -2.82 -6.90 -6.92
N GLY A 57 -2.25 -7.67 -6.01
CA GLY A 57 -0.95 -8.27 -6.21
C GLY A 57 -0.53 -9.04 -4.97
N SER A 58 0.74 -9.42 -4.93
CA SER A 58 1.31 -10.09 -3.77
C SER A 58 2.71 -9.57 -3.51
N ILE A 59 3.17 -9.76 -2.29
CA ILE A 59 4.51 -9.35 -1.88
C ILE A 59 5.20 -10.55 -1.24
N GLU A 60 6.41 -10.84 -1.69
CA GLU A 60 7.16 -11.98 -1.20
C GLU A 60 8.32 -11.48 -0.35
N ALA A 61 8.39 -12.01 0.87
CA ALA A 61 9.53 -11.80 1.76
C ALA A 61 10.31 -13.09 1.87
N VAL A 62 11.48 -13.03 2.48
CA VAL A 62 12.31 -14.24 2.67
C VAL A 62 11.53 -15.33 3.39
N LYS A 63 10.74 -14.97 4.39
CA LYS A 63 10.05 -15.93 5.26
C LYS A 63 8.58 -16.18 4.93
N THR A 64 7.95 -15.36 4.07
CA THR A 64 6.51 -15.48 3.84
C THR A 64 6.08 -14.74 2.59
N VAL A 65 4.85 -15.04 2.12
CA VAL A 65 4.21 -14.33 1.01
C VAL A 65 2.87 -13.81 1.51
N SER A 66 2.50 -12.59 1.12
CA SER A 66 1.24 -11.98 1.54
C SER A 66 0.52 -11.36 0.34
N ASP A 67 -0.81 -11.45 0.33
CA ASP A 67 -1.63 -10.77 -0.67
C ASP A 67 -1.67 -9.27 -0.36
N LEU A 68 -1.78 -8.47 -1.42
CA LEU A 68 -1.95 -7.02 -1.32
C LEU A 68 -3.38 -6.67 -1.68
N LEU A 69 -4.08 -6.00 -0.77
CA LEU A 69 -5.48 -5.64 -0.93
C LEU A 69 -5.61 -4.15 -1.24
N LEU A 70 -6.47 -3.83 -2.21
CA LEU A 70 -6.65 -2.43 -2.62
C LEU A 70 -7.43 -1.69 -1.53
N PRO A 71 -6.96 -0.53 -1.05
CA PRO A 71 -7.63 0.18 0.04
C PRO A 71 -8.97 0.80 -0.36
N ILE A 72 -9.09 1.27 -1.61
CA ILE A 72 -10.32 1.85 -2.14
C ILE A 72 -10.49 1.40 -3.58
N GLU A 73 -11.71 1.47 -4.06
CA GLU A 73 -12.02 1.11 -5.45
C GLU A 73 -11.31 2.06 -6.43
N GLY A 74 -10.73 1.50 -7.48
CA GLY A 74 -10.07 2.31 -8.51
C GLY A 74 -9.38 1.48 -9.56
N GLU A 75 -8.82 2.18 -10.54
CA GLU A 75 -8.07 1.58 -11.63
C GLU A 75 -6.59 1.63 -11.31
N ILE A 76 -5.89 0.51 -11.52
CA ILE A 76 -4.43 0.44 -11.31
C ILE A 76 -3.76 1.13 -12.50
N LEU A 77 -3.21 2.33 -12.28
CA LEU A 77 -2.60 3.13 -13.34
C LEU A 77 -1.16 2.76 -13.60
N GLU A 78 -0.41 2.50 -12.53
CA GLU A 78 1.04 2.32 -12.64
C GLU A 78 1.55 1.48 -11.49
N VAL A 79 2.47 0.57 -11.80
CA VAL A 79 3.19 -0.22 -10.80
C VAL A 79 4.58 0.41 -10.66
N ASN A 80 5.10 0.50 -9.44
CA ASN A 80 6.41 1.09 -9.19
C ASN A 80 7.51 0.19 -9.77
N SER A 81 8.06 0.59 -10.90
CA SER A 81 9.06 -0.21 -11.61
C SER A 81 10.40 -0.30 -10.87
N GLU A 82 10.68 0.61 -9.96
CA GLU A 82 11.92 0.56 -9.17
C GLU A 82 11.97 -0.68 -8.27
N LEU A 83 10.82 -1.24 -7.93
CA LEU A 83 10.76 -2.41 -7.06
C LEU A 83 11.19 -3.70 -7.75
N GLU A 84 11.29 -3.70 -9.09
CA GLU A 84 11.81 -4.86 -9.83
C GLU A 84 13.29 -5.08 -9.51
N ASP A 85 14.06 -3.98 -9.45
CA ASP A 85 15.49 -4.05 -9.18
C ASP A 85 15.80 -3.88 -7.69
N SER A 86 14.93 -3.17 -6.95
CA SER A 86 15.19 -2.78 -5.57
C SER A 86 13.97 -3.00 -4.70
N PRO A 87 13.50 -4.26 -4.55
CA PRO A 87 12.32 -4.54 -3.71
C PRO A 87 12.53 -4.14 -2.25
N GLU A 88 13.77 -4.05 -1.78
CA GLU A 88 14.09 -3.63 -0.42
C GLU A 88 13.71 -2.18 -0.13
N LEU A 89 13.35 -1.39 -1.15
CA LEU A 89 12.80 -0.04 -0.92
C LEU A 89 11.52 -0.08 -0.10
N VAL A 90 10.76 -1.17 -0.20
CA VAL A 90 9.55 -1.34 0.61
C VAL A 90 9.92 -1.38 2.10
N ASN A 91 11.08 -1.95 2.43
CA ASN A 91 11.57 -1.98 3.81
C ASN A 91 12.17 -0.66 4.24
N SER A 92 13.02 -0.07 3.40
CA SER A 92 13.79 1.11 3.79
C SER A 92 13.03 2.41 3.69
N ASP A 93 12.04 2.49 2.79
CA ASP A 93 11.29 3.73 2.54
C ASP A 93 9.84 3.43 2.14
N PRO A 94 9.06 2.77 3.03
CA PRO A 94 7.72 2.27 2.67
C PRO A 94 6.74 3.37 2.29
N TYR A 95 6.92 4.59 2.78
CA TYR A 95 6.00 5.71 2.49
C TYR A 95 6.51 6.61 1.37
N GLY A 96 7.73 6.40 0.90
CA GLY A 96 8.33 7.19 -0.16
C GLY A 96 8.60 6.33 -1.40
N LYS A 97 9.86 6.03 -1.66
CA LYS A 97 10.26 5.31 -2.87
C LYS A 97 9.71 3.88 -2.92
N GLY A 98 9.26 3.33 -1.80
CA GLY A 98 8.70 1.99 -1.72
C GLY A 98 7.22 1.90 -1.99
N TRP A 99 6.60 2.92 -2.59
CA TRP A 99 5.18 2.83 -2.95
C TRP A 99 4.96 1.68 -3.94
N LEU A 100 3.79 1.06 -3.89
CA LEU A 100 3.51 -0.13 -4.70
C LEU A 100 2.84 0.19 -6.02
N VAL A 101 1.71 0.91 -5.97
CA VAL A 101 0.93 1.25 -7.16
C VAL A 101 0.38 2.66 -7.04
N LYS A 102 0.06 3.25 -8.21
CA LYS A 102 -0.76 4.46 -8.31
C LYS A 102 -2.10 4.03 -8.87
N ILE A 103 -3.18 4.53 -8.29
CA ILE A 103 -4.52 4.22 -8.76
C ILE A 103 -5.29 5.48 -9.07
N LYS A 104 -6.25 5.35 -10.00
CA LYS A 104 -7.25 6.38 -10.24
C LYS A 104 -8.47 5.98 -9.42
N PRO A 105 -8.78 6.68 -8.32
CA PRO A 105 -9.91 6.27 -7.48
C PRO A 105 -11.24 6.46 -8.21
N ALA A 106 -12.16 5.53 -7.98
CA ALA A 106 -13.52 5.68 -8.49
C ALA A 106 -14.17 6.90 -7.85
N ASN A 107 -13.87 7.12 -6.57
CA ASN A 107 -14.33 8.29 -5.83
C ASN A 107 -13.20 8.70 -4.87
N ALA A 108 -12.60 9.88 -5.12
CA ALA A 108 -11.48 10.36 -4.31
C ALA A 108 -11.85 10.54 -2.83
N ASP A 109 -13.12 10.79 -2.54
CA ASP A 109 -13.57 10.96 -1.16
C ASP A 109 -13.46 9.68 -0.34
N ASP A 110 -13.35 8.52 -1.00
CA ASP A 110 -13.17 7.23 -0.31
C ASP A 110 -11.90 7.20 0.53
N VAL A 111 -10.88 7.99 0.17
CA VAL A 111 -9.64 8.06 0.95
C VAL A 111 -9.93 8.57 2.36
N GLU A 112 -10.85 9.53 2.49
CA GLU A 112 -11.17 10.11 3.79
C GLU A 112 -11.96 9.14 4.69
N GLY A 113 -12.53 8.10 4.10
CA GLY A 113 -13.22 7.06 4.85
C GLY A 113 -12.27 6.03 5.46
N LEU A 114 -11.00 6.07 5.13
CA LEU A 114 -10.00 5.17 5.69
C LEU A 114 -9.57 5.64 7.07
N LEU A 115 -8.79 4.82 7.76
CA LEU A 115 -8.32 5.13 9.12
C LEU A 115 -7.35 6.30 9.11
N SER A 116 -7.46 7.18 10.10
CA SER A 116 -6.46 8.20 10.34
C SER A 116 -5.20 7.55 10.93
N ALA A 117 -4.11 8.29 11.02
CA ALA A 117 -2.90 7.79 11.65
C ALA A 117 -3.15 7.40 13.12
N ASP A 118 -3.93 8.21 13.84
CA ASP A 118 -4.24 7.94 15.24
C ASP A 118 -5.08 6.67 15.39
N ASP A 119 -6.09 6.49 14.51
CA ASP A 119 -6.94 5.30 14.54
C ASP A 119 -6.15 4.05 14.20
N TYR A 120 -5.27 4.15 13.21
CA TYR A 120 -4.43 3.03 12.81
C TYR A 120 -3.44 2.67 13.92
N GLN A 121 -2.85 3.68 14.56
CA GLN A 121 -1.92 3.44 15.66
C GLN A 121 -2.61 2.72 16.82
N ALA A 122 -3.85 3.09 17.12
CA ALA A 122 -4.64 2.42 18.14
C ALA A 122 -4.91 0.95 17.76
N LEU A 123 -5.16 0.70 16.49
CA LEU A 123 -5.42 -0.65 15.99
C LEU A 123 -4.21 -1.57 16.19
N ILE A 124 -3.01 -1.11 15.85
CA ILE A 124 -1.81 -1.94 15.93
C ILE A 124 -1.25 -2.03 17.35
N ALA A 125 -1.61 -1.10 18.22
CA ALA A 125 -1.18 -1.11 19.63
C ALA A 125 -2.04 -2.07 20.46
N GLY A 126 -3.27 -2.30 20.01
CA GLY A 126 -4.20 -3.17 20.70
C GLY A 126 -4.06 -4.59 20.30
#